data_02910b584805ef3fd4d484a6b2b2ec23
#
_entry.id   02910b584805ef3fd4d484a6b2b2ec23
#
_cell.length_a   1.000
_cell.length_b   1.000
_cell.length_c   1.000
_cell.angle_alpha   90.00
_cell.angle_beta   90.00
_cell.angle_gamma   90.00
#
_symmetry.space_group_name_H-M   'P 1'
#
loop_
_entity.id
_entity.type
_entity.pdbx_description
1 polymer ?
#
loop_
_entity_poly.entity_id
_entity_poly.type
_entity_poly.pdbx_seq_one_letter_code
_entity_poly.pdbx_strand_id
1 'polypeptide(L)'
;METESSAQGQNRWRRAPTARITRRATFAAAHVLRRSDWDEDRNREIFGACVGEHGHNYVLEVTVTGRLDPDTGMIINLKRLDAVIREQFIDCVDHKHLNRDVPFLHEVIPTAENVALAAWQVLQPALAPIELVRIRVAESENNSAEVVGA
;
A
#
# COMPACT_ATOMS: atom_id res chain seq x y z
N MET A 1 17.67 38.66 -9.75
CA MET A 1 18.52 38.00 -8.75
C MET A 1 17.93 36.71 -8.17
N GLU A 2 16.73 36.31 -8.58
CA GLU A 2 16.03 35.12 -8.06
C GLU A 2 16.23 33.83 -8.87
N THR A 3 16.94 33.88 -9.99
CA THR A 3 17.06 32.72 -10.91
C THR A 3 18.31 31.85 -10.70
N GLU A 4 19.30 32.33 -9.94
CA GLU A 4 20.54 31.57 -9.73
C GLU A 4 20.46 30.53 -8.60
N SER A 5 19.58 30.74 -7.60
CA SER A 5 19.45 29.86 -6.44
C SER A 5 18.76 28.53 -6.78
N SER A 6 17.78 28.56 -7.68
CA SER A 6 17.06 27.35 -8.09
C SER A 6 17.90 26.44 -8.99
N ALA A 7 18.73 27.02 -9.84
CA ALA A 7 19.62 26.28 -10.73
C ALA A 7 20.78 25.59 -9.98
N GLN A 8 21.27 26.19 -8.90
CA GLN A 8 22.33 25.61 -8.07
C GLN A 8 21.85 24.42 -7.25
N GLY A 9 20.61 24.47 -6.71
CA GLY A 9 19.99 23.35 -6.00
C GLY A 9 19.77 22.14 -6.88
N GLN A 10 19.32 22.34 -8.11
CA GLN A 10 19.09 21.26 -9.07
C GLN A 10 20.39 20.55 -9.51
N ASN A 11 21.48 21.23 -9.54
CA ASN A 11 22.76 20.69 -10.01
C ASN A 11 23.47 19.84 -8.95
N ARG A 12 23.21 20.10 -7.67
CA ARG A 12 23.87 19.40 -6.55
C ARG A 12 23.59 17.89 -6.57
N TRP A 13 22.40 17.46 -7.00
CA TRP A 13 21.95 16.08 -6.94
C TRP A 13 21.88 15.39 -8.31
N ARG A 14 22.46 15.96 -9.35
CA ARG A 14 22.40 15.41 -10.73
C ARG A 14 22.91 13.98 -10.87
N ARG A 15 23.78 13.55 -9.97
CA ARG A 15 24.38 12.21 -9.95
C ARG A 15 24.10 11.47 -8.65
N ALA A 16 23.16 11.96 -7.85
CA ALA A 16 22.80 11.33 -6.60
C ALA A 16 22.05 10.01 -6.82
N PRO A 17 22.18 9.05 -5.91
CA PRO A 17 21.29 7.90 -5.88
C PRO A 17 19.81 8.34 -5.78
N THR A 18 18.92 7.50 -6.30
CA THR A 18 17.48 7.76 -6.25
C THR A 18 16.99 7.78 -4.81
N ALA A 19 16.30 8.84 -4.44
CA ALA A 19 15.66 8.94 -3.14
C ALA A 19 14.27 8.29 -3.18
N ARG A 20 13.90 7.66 -2.09
CA ARG A 20 12.56 7.09 -1.88
C ARG A 20 12.03 7.58 -0.56
N ILE A 21 10.72 7.71 -0.45
CA ILE A 21 10.06 8.01 0.80
C ILE A 21 8.98 6.98 1.07
N THR A 22 8.85 6.55 2.31
CA THR A 22 7.85 5.58 2.74
C THR A 22 6.93 6.20 3.78
N ARG A 23 5.62 6.06 3.55
CA ARG A 23 4.59 6.41 4.52
C ARG A 23 3.95 5.13 5.06
N ARG A 24 3.84 5.06 6.38
CA ARG A 24 3.22 3.96 7.10
C ARG A 24 1.82 4.36 7.55
N ALA A 25 0.85 3.47 7.38
CA ALA A 25 -0.50 3.62 7.90
C ALA A 25 -0.96 2.29 8.48
N THR A 26 -1.93 2.32 9.39
CA THR A 26 -2.47 1.12 10.03
C THR A 26 -3.97 1.04 9.79
N PHE A 27 -4.49 -0.18 9.76
CA PHE A 27 -5.92 -0.43 9.72
C PHE A 27 -6.25 -1.75 10.40
N ALA A 28 -7.43 -1.84 11.00
CA ALA A 28 -7.95 -3.06 11.59
C ALA A 28 -9.03 -3.63 10.67
N ALA A 29 -8.93 -4.90 10.30
CA ALA A 29 -9.90 -5.53 9.43
C ALA A 29 -10.05 -7.01 9.74
N ALA A 30 -11.24 -7.54 9.48
CA ALA A 30 -11.54 -8.96 9.56
C ALA A 30 -11.52 -9.59 8.18
N HIS A 31 -11.19 -10.88 8.11
CA HIS A 31 -11.25 -11.66 6.89
C HIS A 31 -11.38 -13.16 7.15
N VAL A 32 -11.66 -13.87 6.09
CA VAL A 32 -11.56 -15.33 6.04
C VAL A 32 -10.80 -15.72 4.78
N LEU A 33 -10.02 -16.78 4.86
CA LEU A 33 -9.33 -17.36 3.70
C LEU A 33 -10.04 -18.65 3.32
N ARG A 34 -10.80 -18.63 2.24
CA ARG A 34 -11.54 -19.80 1.74
C ARG A 34 -11.99 -19.59 0.31
N ARG A 35 -12.29 -20.70 -0.36
CA ARG A 35 -12.98 -20.68 -1.65
C ARG A 35 -14.40 -21.23 -1.49
N SER A 36 -15.34 -20.49 -2.03
CA SER A 36 -16.77 -20.88 -1.99
C SER A 36 -17.10 -22.12 -2.86
N ASP A 37 -16.26 -22.38 -3.88
CA ASP A 37 -16.41 -23.52 -4.79
C ASP A 37 -15.70 -24.81 -4.32
N TRP A 38 -15.04 -24.76 -3.16
CA TRP A 38 -14.44 -25.94 -2.51
C TRP A 38 -15.28 -26.41 -1.34
N ASP A 39 -15.23 -27.73 -1.04
CA ASP A 39 -15.81 -28.28 0.18
C ASP A 39 -15.03 -27.83 1.45
N GLU A 40 -15.61 -28.04 2.60
CA GLU A 40 -15.01 -27.65 3.88
C GLU A 40 -13.69 -28.35 4.17
N ASP A 41 -13.59 -29.64 3.84
CA ASP A 41 -12.37 -30.43 4.09
C ASP A 41 -11.19 -29.87 3.29
N ARG A 42 -11.42 -29.54 2.03
CA ARG A 42 -10.37 -28.94 1.18
C ARG A 42 -9.98 -27.55 1.64
N ASN A 43 -10.95 -26.72 2.02
CA ASN A 43 -10.69 -25.41 2.57
C ASN A 43 -9.83 -25.49 3.84
N ARG A 44 -10.15 -26.39 4.75
CA ARG A 44 -9.37 -26.58 5.99
C ARG A 44 -7.98 -27.15 5.73
N GLU A 45 -7.85 -28.06 4.76
CA GLU A 45 -6.55 -28.61 4.38
C GLU A 45 -5.60 -27.52 3.88
N ILE A 46 -6.08 -26.61 3.05
CA ILE A 46 -5.24 -25.58 2.40
C ILE A 46 -5.05 -24.35 3.31
N PHE A 47 -6.12 -23.86 3.92
CA PHE A 47 -6.08 -22.59 4.66
C PHE A 47 -5.99 -22.78 6.18
N GLY A 48 -6.19 -24.00 6.68
CA GLY A 48 -6.11 -24.28 8.12
C GLY A 48 -7.11 -23.45 8.93
N ALA A 49 -6.66 -22.91 10.05
CA ALA A 49 -7.49 -22.08 10.94
C ALA A 49 -7.99 -20.79 10.28
N CYS A 50 -7.36 -20.35 9.20
CA CYS A 50 -7.72 -19.11 8.51
C CYS A 50 -9.06 -19.18 7.77
N VAL A 51 -9.69 -20.35 7.67
CA VAL A 51 -11.06 -20.49 7.17
C VAL A 51 -12.09 -19.86 8.12
N GLY A 52 -11.76 -19.73 9.41
CA GLY A 52 -12.60 -19.09 10.40
C GLY A 52 -12.48 -17.58 10.37
N GLU A 53 -13.52 -16.91 10.83
CA GLU A 53 -13.53 -15.45 10.97
C GLU A 53 -12.45 -15.00 11.95
N HIS A 54 -11.59 -14.12 11.53
CA HIS A 54 -10.55 -13.53 12.35
C HIS A 54 -10.15 -12.16 11.80
N GLY A 55 -9.34 -11.44 12.54
CA GLY A 55 -8.90 -10.12 12.14
C GLY A 55 -7.46 -9.84 12.53
N HIS A 56 -6.95 -8.78 11.97
CA HIS A 56 -5.59 -8.31 12.21
C HIS A 56 -5.54 -6.79 12.34
N ASN A 57 -4.53 -6.33 13.04
CA ASN A 57 -4.08 -4.94 12.98
C ASN A 57 -3.02 -4.86 11.88
N TYR A 58 -3.45 -4.49 10.69
CA TYR A 58 -2.60 -4.41 9.52
C TYR A 58 -1.70 -3.18 9.56
N VAL A 59 -0.52 -3.33 8.99
CA VAL A 59 0.40 -2.22 8.71
C VAL A 59 0.58 -2.14 7.19
N LEU A 60 0.27 -0.97 6.63
CA LEU A 60 0.52 -0.65 5.23
C LEU A 60 1.73 0.27 5.15
N GLU A 61 2.68 -0.06 4.28
CA GLU A 61 3.77 0.83 3.90
C GLU A 61 3.69 1.14 2.41
N VAL A 62 3.68 2.41 2.08
CA VAL A 62 3.63 2.92 0.71
C VAL A 62 4.93 3.65 0.43
N THR A 63 5.72 3.15 -0.51
CA THR A 63 7.00 3.73 -0.91
C THR A 63 6.88 4.33 -2.30
N VAL A 64 7.25 5.59 -2.42
CA VAL A 64 7.25 6.34 -3.68
C VAL A 64 8.62 6.92 -3.97
N THR A 65 8.85 7.25 -5.23
CA THR A 65 10.05 7.95 -5.69
C THR A 65 9.67 9.06 -6.67
N GLY A 66 10.60 9.97 -6.91
CA GLY A 66 10.41 11.08 -7.83
C GLY A 66 11.56 12.07 -7.73
N ARG A 67 11.46 13.12 -8.49
CA ARG A 67 12.42 14.23 -8.41
C ARG A 67 12.15 15.05 -7.17
N LEU A 68 13.23 15.48 -6.52
CA LEU A 68 13.11 16.43 -5.42
C LEU A 68 12.73 17.82 -5.99
N ASP A 69 11.69 18.39 -5.42
CA ASP A 69 11.36 19.80 -5.67
C ASP A 69 12.48 20.67 -5.08
N PRO A 70 13.12 21.52 -5.88
CA PRO A 70 14.25 22.33 -5.40
C PRO A 70 13.84 23.36 -4.34
N ASP A 71 12.60 23.77 -4.31
CA ASP A 71 12.10 24.77 -3.35
C ASP A 71 11.74 24.15 -2.00
N THR A 72 11.25 22.94 -1.99
CA THR A 72 10.76 22.25 -0.78
C THR A 72 11.66 21.12 -0.30
N GLY A 73 12.51 20.56 -1.19
CA GLY A 73 13.31 19.38 -0.90
C GLY A 73 12.49 18.08 -0.82
N MET A 74 11.25 18.09 -1.28
CA MET A 74 10.33 16.95 -1.17
C MET A 74 10.12 16.25 -2.52
N ILE A 75 9.98 14.93 -2.50
CA ILE A 75 9.45 14.15 -3.61
C ILE A 75 7.95 14.40 -3.73
N ILE A 76 7.27 14.36 -2.60
CA ILE A 76 5.85 14.65 -2.42
C ILE A 76 5.65 15.20 -1.02
N ASN A 77 4.70 16.10 -0.84
CA ASN A 77 4.31 16.54 0.49
C ASN A 77 3.68 15.36 1.24
N LEU A 78 4.20 15.04 2.43
CA LEU A 78 3.73 13.91 3.24
C LEU A 78 2.26 14.04 3.65
N LYS A 79 1.74 15.25 3.81
CA LYS A 79 0.32 15.47 4.09
C LYS A 79 -0.55 15.04 2.92
N ARG A 80 -0.09 15.30 1.68
CA ARG A 80 -0.77 14.87 0.47
C ARG A 80 -0.70 13.35 0.30
N LEU A 81 0.47 12.76 0.51
CA LEU A 81 0.65 11.31 0.44
C LEU A 81 -0.27 10.61 1.45
N ASP A 82 -0.30 11.10 2.69
CA ASP A 82 -1.17 10.57 3.74
C ASP A 82 -2.66 10.69 3.35
N ALA A 83 -3.08 11.83 2.82
CA ALA A 83 -4.45 12.05 2.38
C ALA A 83 -4.86 11.06 1.28
N VAL A 84 -4.03 10.86 0.27
CA VAL A 84 -4.29 9.91 -0.82
C VAL A 84 -4.41 8.48 -0.27
N ILE A 85 -3.49 8.07 0.59
CA ILE A 85 -3.51 6.73 1.19
C ILE A 85 -4.79 6.52 1.99
N ARG A 86 -5.19 7.49 2.80
CA ARG A 86 -6.41 7.40 3.61
C ARG A 86 -7.66 7.37 2.76
N GLU A 87 -7.83 8.32 1.86
CA GLU A 87 -9.04 8.45 1.05
C GLU A 87 -9.22 7.27 0.09
N GLN A 88 -8.14 6.83 -0.55
CA GLN A 88 -8.21 5.80 -1.58
C GLN A 88 -8.18 4.38 -1.03
N PHE A 89 -7.55 4.16 0.12
CA PHE A 89 -7.37 2.80 0.62
C PHE A 89 -7.82 2.62 2.08
N ILE A 90 -7.26 3.35 3.04
CA ILE A 90 -7.51 3.10 4.48
C ILE A 90 -8.99 3.22 4.82
N ASP A 91 -9.66 4.28 4.37
CA ASP A 91 -11.09 4.50 4.65
C ASP A 91 -11.98 3.41 4.05
N CYS A 92 -11.49 2.70 3.05
CA CYS A 92 -12.21 1.59 2.41
C CYS A 92 -12.07 0.26 3.16
N VAL A 93 -11.01 0.09 3.94
CA VAL A 93 -10.67 -1.21 4.56
C VAL A 93 -10.70 -1.18 6.08
N ASP A 94 -10.47 -0.02 6.71
CA ASP A 94 -10.39 0.11 8.16
C ASP A 94 -11.75 -0.15 8.82
N HIS A 95 -11.75 -1.02 9.83
CA HIS A 95 -12.96 -1.48 10.53
C HIS A 95 -13.97 -2.18 9.61
N LYS A 96 -13.48 -2.81 8.55
CA LYS A 96 -14.31 -3.54 7.57
C LYS A 96 -14.01 -5.03 7.59
N HIS A 97 -14.92 -5.80 6.99
CA HIS A 97 -14.66 -7.19 6.65
C HIS A 97 -14.19 -7.24 5.18
N LEU A 98 -12.96 -7.66 4.97
CA LEU A 98 -12.32 -7.58 3.65
C LEU A 98 -13.05 -8.39 2.58
N ASN A 99 -13.66 -9.52 2.96
CA ASN A 99 -14.40 -10.38 2.02
C ASN A 99 -15.74 -9.78 1.58
N ARG A 100 -16.40 -8.99 2.44
CA ARG A 100 -17.79 -8.57 2.25
C ARG A 100 -17.97 -7.09 1.94
N ASP A 101 -17.15 -6.23 2.56
CA ASP A 101 -17.41 -4.79 2.61
C ASP A 101 -16.50 -3.96 1.71
N VAL A 102 -15.54 -4.59 1.03
CA VAL A 102 -14.52 -3.90 0.24
C VAL A 102 -14.65 -4.25 -1.23
N PRO A 103 -15.22 -3.33 -2.06
CA PRO A 103 -15.50 -3.63 -3.47
C PRO A 103 -14.31 -4.09 -4.29
N PHE A 104 -13.13 -3.49 -4.10
CA PHE A 104 -11.93 -3.84 -4.86
C PHE A 104 -11.27 -5.17 -4.41
N LEU A 105 -11.81 -5.81 -3.38
CA LEU A 105 -11.44 -7.17 -2.95
C LEU A 105 -12.54 -8.20 -3.25
N HIS A 106 -13.58 -7.83 -3.99
CA HIS A 106 -14.65 -8.74 -4.40
C HIS A 106 -14.07 -9.88 -5.25
N GLU A 107 -14.52 -11.10 -4.98
CA GLU A 107 -14.09 -12.31 -5.69
C GLU A 107 -12.59 -12.63 -5.56
N VAL A 108 -11.92 -12.01 -4.63
CA VAL A 108 -10.51 -12.24 -4.35
C VAL A 108 -10.37 -12.78 -2.94
N ILE A 109 -9.54 -13.80 -2.75
CA ILE A 109 -9.21 -14.28 -1.40
C ILE A 109 -8.29 -13.23 -0.77
N PRO A 110 -8.69 -12.57 0.33
CA PRO A 110 -7.94 -11.44 0.88
C PRO A 110 -6.73 -11.88 1.73
N THR A 111 -5.80 -12.58 1.09
CA THR A 111 -4.46 -12.84 1.63
C THR A 111 -3.67 -11.54 1.72
N ALA A 112 -2.59 -11.53 2.49
CA ALA A 112 -1.70 -10.36 2.55
C ALA A 112 -1.20 -9.96 1.16
N GLU A 113 -0.90 -10.94 0.29
CA GLU A 113 -0.48 -10.73 -1.10
C GLU A 113 -1.55 -10.02 -1.92
N ASN A 114 -2.78 -10.50 -1.87
CA ASN A 114 -3.89 -9.91 -2.62
C ASN A 114 -4.30 -8.54 -2.07
N VAL A 115 -4.21 -8.33 -0.77
CA VAL A 115 -4.43 -7.00 -0.17
C VAL A 115 -3.36 -6.02 -0.65
N ALA A 116 -2.10 -6.45 -0.71
CA ALA A 116 -1.00 -5.62 -1.23
C ALA A 116 -1.19 -5.29 -2.73
N LEU A 117 -1.60 -6.27 -3.54
CA LEU A 117 -1.92 -6.05 -4.96
C LEU A 117 -3.09 -5.08 -5.14
N ALA A 118 -4.14 -5.23 -4.35
CA ALA A 118 -5.28 -4.31 -4.38
C ALA A 118 -4.87 -2.88 -4.01
N ALA A 119 -4.04 -2.73 -2.97
CA ALA A 119 -3.50 -1.42 -2.59
C ALA A 119 -2.69 -0.80 -3.73
N TRP A 120 -1.87 -1.59 -4.41
CA TRP A 120 -1.12 -1.13 -5.58
C TRP A 120 -2.04 -0.61 -6.69
N GLN A 121 -3.04 -1.40 -7.06
CA GLN A 121 -3.99 -1.04 -8.13
C GLN A 121 -4.78 0.23 -7.84
N VAL A 122 -5.13 0.44 -6.58
CA VAL A 122 -5.89 1.61 -6.14
C VAL A 122 -4.99 2.86 -6.03
N LEU A 123 -3.78 2.71 -5.50
CA LEU A 123 -2.92 3.85 -5.18
C LEU A 123 -2.09 4.33 -6.38
N GLN A 124 -1.68 3.44 -7.27
CA GLN A 124 -0.83 3.82 -8.41
C GLN A 124 -1.43 4.95 -9.26
N PRO A 125 -2.69 4.86 -9.75
CA PRO A 125 -3.27 5.94 -10.52
C PRO A 125 -3.52 7.20 -9.70
N ALA A 126 -3.84 7.06 -8.43
CA ALA A 126 -4.12 8.18 -7.54
C ALA A 126 -2.87 8.99 -7.18
N LEU A 127 -1.69 8.37 -7.22
CA LEU A 127 -0.42 9.01 -6.92
C LEU A 127 0.27 9.61 -8.15
N ALA A 128 -0.13 9.22 -9.36
CA ALA A 128 0.49 9.74 -10.57
C ALA A 128 0.50 11.28 -10.58
N PRO A 129 1.56 11.94 -11.05
CA PRO A 129 2.74 11.38 -11.74
C PRO A 129 3.88 10.89 -10.82
N ILE A 130 3.68 10.87 -9.51
CA ILE A 130 4.64 10.31 -8.55
C ILE A 130 4.69 8.78 -8.76
N GLU A 131 5.88 8.22 -8.82
CA GLU A 131 6.08 6.80 -9.06
C GLU A 131 5.92 6.00 -7.78
N LEU A 132 4.94 5.08 -7.79
CA LEU A 132 4.78 4.09 -6.74
C LEU A 132 5.83 2.98 -6.94
N VAL A 133 6.64 2.73 -5.92
CA VAL A 133 7.75 1.77 -5.98
C VAL A 133 7.43 0.47 -5.28
N ARG A 134 6.76 0.56 -4.13
CA ARG A 134 6.54 -0.61 -3.28
C ARG A 134 5.30 -0.40 -2.41
N ILE A 135 4.53 -1.45 -2.30
CA ILE A 135 3.49 -1.61 -1.26
C ILE A 135 3.91 -2.79 -0.39
N ARG A 136 3.90 -2.61 0.92
CA ARG A 136 4.07 -3.70 1.87
C ARG A 136 2.85 -3.73 2.80
N VAL A 137 2.28 -4.93 2.98
CA VAL A 137 1.19 -5.19 3.91
C VAL A 137 1.66 -6.23 4.91
N ALA A 138 1.66 -5.88 6.19
CA ALA A 138 1.89 -6.81 7.29
C ALA A 138 0.57 -7.07 8.00
N GLU A 139 0.16 -8.33 8.08
CA GLU A 139 -1.02 -8.73 8.85
C GLU A 139 -0.67 -9.05 10.30
N SER A 140 0.60 -9.36 10.57
CA SER A 140 1.16 -9.55 11.91
C SER A 140 2.65 -9.24 11.89
N GLU A 141 3.29 -9.31 13.04
CA GLU A 141 4.76 -9.17 13.14
C GLU A 141 5.50 -10.25 12.35
N ASN A 142 4.86 -11.42 12.15
CA ASN A 142 5.50 -12.58 11.53
C ASN A 142 5.22 -12.70 10.03
N ASN A 143 4.14 -12.09 9.53
CA ASN A 143 3.69 -12.29 8.16
C ASN A 143 3.49 -10.97 7.44
N SER A 144 4.18 -10.81 6.33
CA SER A 144 4.00 -9.67 5.44
C SER A 144 4.17 -10.08 3.99
N ALA A 145 3.56 -9.32 3.11
CA ALA A 145 3.72 -9.45 1.67
C ALA A 145 4.06 -8.08 1.07
N GLU A 146 4.78 -8.08 -0.04
CA GLU A 146 5.06 -6.84 -0.74
C GLU A 146 4.88 -6.99 -2.24
N VAL A 147 4.47 -5.89 -2.86
CA VAL A 147 4.41 -5.70 -4.30
C VAL A 147 5.41 -4.64 -4.66
N VAL A 148 6.27 -4.94 -5.61
CA VAL A 148 7.34 -4.07 -6.07
C VAL A 148 7.14 -3.76 -7.54
N GLY A 149 7.28 -2.49 -7.91
CA GLY A 149 7.24 -2.08 -9.30
C GLY A 149 8.41 -2.64 -10.11
N ALA A 150 8.15 -2.87 -11.38
CA ALA A 150 9.16 -3.36 -12.31
C ALA A 150 10.25 -2.32 -12.59
#